data_5fb42afdd1ef84e485bb147d8f197d4a
#
_entry.id   5fb42afdd1ef84e485bb147d8f197d4a
#
_cell.length_a   1.000
_cell.length_b   1.000
_cell.length_c   1.000
_cell.angle_alpha   90.00
_cell.angle_beta   90.00
_cell.angle_gamma   90.00
#
_symmetry.space_group_name_H-M   'P 1'
#
loop_
_entity.id
_entity.type
_entity.pdbx_description
1 polymer ?
#
loop_
_entity_poly.entity_id
_entity_poly.type
_entity_poly.pdbx_seq_one_letter_code
_entity_poly.pdbx_strand_id
1 'polypeptide(L)'
;SYSFVRPIALYKLGVNYFEESNYSKAESYLSDVVSIEGNTALAERANSILTQIYSRSKIDSYTIGVILPLSGRLESIGYKTLAGIQHGLGVFDKSSKFKIAVIDSEASPAIAKQAVEKLVIEDNVIAILGSVKGATSLAIAKKAQELGVPNIGFSLSSELTVTGDYVFRNALTSHMQVKTLVETCMKKYGHKNFAILYP
;
A
#
# COMPACT_ATOMS: atom_id res chain seq x y z
N SER A 1 -3.04 24.23 -35.06
CA SER A 1 -1.79 23.51 -34.80
C SER A 1 -2.11 22.14 -34.14
N TYR A 2 -2.00 21.07 -34.92
CA TYR A 2 -2.30 19.71 -34.52
C TYR A 2 -1.27 19.12 -33.56
N SER A 3 -0.14 19.74 -33.34
CA SER A 3 0.95 19.24 -32.50
C SER A 3 0.60 19.14 -31.01
N PHE A 4 -0.26 20.03 -30.50
CA PHE A 4 -0.63 20.09 -29.10
C PHE A 4 -1.69 19.05 -28.73
N VAL A 5 -2.53 18.63 -29.66
CA VAL A 5 -3.64 17.68 -29.39
C VAL A 5 -3.15 16.24 -29.38
N ARG A 6 -2.11 15.91 -30.14
CA ARG A 6 -1.58 14.56 -30.28
C ARG A 6 -1.13 13.93 -28.95
N PRO A 7 -0.31 14.58 -28.11
CA PRO A 7 0.11 13.99 -26.85
C PRO A 7 -1.06 13.70 -25.90
N ILE A 8 -2.05 14.62 -25.86
CA ILE A 8 -3.24 14.46 -25.02
C ILE A 8 -4.09 13.26 -25.50
N ALA A 9 -4.23 13.08 -26.79
CA ALA A 9 -4.97 11.96 -27.36
C ALA A 9 -4.27 10.61 -27.10
N LEU A 10 -2.93 10.57 -27.26
CA LEU A 10 -2.12 9.41 -26.95
C LEU A 10 -2.20 9.05 -25.47
N TYR A 11 -2.12 10.04 -24.56
CA TYR A 11 -2.28 9.83 -23.15
C TYR A 11 -3.65 9.20 -22.80
N LYS A 12 -4.74 9.75 -23.34
CA LYS A 12 -6.08 9.22 -23.12
C LYS A 12 -6.23 7.78 -23.65
N LEU A 13 -5.69 7.49 -24.83
CA LEU A 13 -5.67 6.11 -25.36
C LEU A 13 -4.87 5.19 -24.45
N GLY A 14 -3.70 5.61 -23.99
CA GLY A 14 -2.87 4.84 -23.06
C GLY A 14 -3.59 4.54 -21.75
N VAL A 15 -4.28 5.54 -21.17
CA VAL A 15 -5.10 5.35 -19.96
C VAL A 15 -6.24 4.37 -20.19
N ASN A 16 -7.01 4.51 -21.28
CA ASN A 16 -8.11 3.59 -21.60
C ASN A 16 -7.62 2.13 -21.73
N TYR A 17 -6.52 1.90 -22.47
CA TYR A 17 -5.95 0.57 -22.60
C TYR A 17 -5.40 0.03 -21.25
N PHE A 18 -4.90 0.90 -20.39
CA PHE A 18 -4.48 0.50 -19.04
C PHE A 18 -5.68 0.04 -18.19
N GLU A 19 -6.82 0.75 -18.23
CA GLU A 19 -8.06 0.40 -17.55
C GLU A 19 -8.65 -0.92 -18.10
N GLU A 20 -8.53 -1.16 -19.41
CA GLU A 20 -8.91 -2.43 -20.06
C GLU A 20 -7.90 -3.56 -19.77
N SER A 21 -6.87 -3.33 -18.95
CA SER A 21 -5.78 -4.29 -18.67
C SER A 21 -4.97 -4.72 -19.89
N ASN A 22 -5.04 -3.96 -20.99
CA ASN A 22 -4.22 -4.16 -22.19
C ASN A 22 -2.90 -3.40 -22.07
N TYR A 23 -2.03 -3.92 -21.19
CA TYR A 23 -0.79 -3.24 -20.78
C TYR A 23 0.19 -3.02 -21.93
N SER A 24 0.24 -3.91 -22.91
CA SER A 24 1.12 -3.78 -24.08
C SER A 24 0.77 -2.56 -24.93
N LYS A 25 -0.52 -2.34 -25.21
CA LYS A 25 -0.96 -1.14 -25.95
C LYS A 25 -0.84 0.12 -25.10
N ALA A 26 -1.20 0.04 -23.81
CA ALA A 26 -1.04 1.15 -22.88
C ALA A 26 0.41 1.64 -22.84
N GLU A 27 1.36 0.71 -22.71
CA GLU A 27 2.81 1.01 -22.72
C GLU A 27 3.23 1.73 -23.99
N SER A 28 2.82 1.24 -25.16
CA SER A 28 3.18 1.87 -26.44
C SER A 28 2.71 3.32 -26.50
N TYR A 29 1.44 3.59 -26.21
CA TYR A 29 0.89 4.95 -26.27
C TYR A 29 1.47 5.89 -25.24
N LEU A 30 1.69 5.41 -24.01
CA LEU A 30 2.24 6.23 -22.92
C LEU A 30 3.72 6.52 -23.11
N SER A 31 4.49 5.60 -23.68
CA SER A 31 5.89 5.82 -24.06
C SER A 31 6.02 6.88 -25.16
N ASP A 32 5.10 6.88 -26.12
CA ASP A 32 5.03 7.94 -27.13
C ASP A 32 4.78 9.31 -26.50
N VAL A 33 3.90 9.40 -25.49
CA VAL A 33 3.67 10.67 -24.76
C VAL A 33 4.95 11.16 -24.10
N VAL A 34 5.66 10.30 -23.38
CA VAL A 34 6.92 10.67 -22.72
C VAL A 34 7.97 11.13 -23.72
N SER A 35 8.06 10.47 -24.87
CA SER A 35 9.02 10.83 -25.92
C SER A 35 8.72 12.19 -26.57
N ILE A 36 7.44 12.57 -26.71
CA ILE A 36 7.02 13.83 -27.32
C ILE A 36 7.10 15.00 -26.33
N GLU A 37 6.64 14.78 -25.08
CA GLU A 37 6.43 15.83 -24.08
C GLU A 37 7.64 16.08 -23.17
N GLY A 38 8.60 15.15 -23.11
CA GLY A 38 9.79 15.31 -22.26
C GLY A 38 9.44 15.46 -20.78
N ASN A 39 9.78 16.60 -20.17
CA ASN A 39 9.61 16.86 -18.74
C ASN A 39 8.34 17.67 -18.39
N THR A 40 7.24 17.45 -19.09
CA THR A 40 5.96 18.11 -18.79
C THR A 40 5.15 17.32 -17.74
N ALA A 41 4.17 17.99 -17.13
CA ALA A 41 3.23 17.34 -16.20
C ALA A 41 2.46 16.18 -16.85
N LEU A 42 2.27 16.21 -18.17
CA LEU A 42 1.63 15.12 -18.92
C LEU A 42 2.55 13.89 -19.01
N ALA A 43 3.84 14.13 -19.27
CA ALA A 43 4.85 13.07 -19.30
C ALA A 43 5.07 12.44 -17.91
N GLU A 44 5.04 13.24 -16.83
CA GLU A 44 5.10 12.72 -15.47
C GLU A 44 3.94 11.77 -15.14
N ARG A 45 2.71 12.15 -15.54
CA ARG A 45 1.53 11.29 -15.41
C ARG A 45 1.64 10.00 -16.23
N ALA A 46 2.13 10.09 -17.46
CA ALA A 46 2.36 8.93 -18.30
C ALA A 46 3.42 8.00 -17.69
N ASN A 47 4.53 8.55 -17.17
CA ASN A 47 5.56 7.78 -16.47
C ASN A 47 5.04 7.07 -15.22
N SER A 48 4.14 7.68 -14.46
CA SER A 48 3.51 7.04 -13.30
C SER A 48 2.75 5.77 -13.71
N ILE A 49 2.01 5.82 -14.82
CA ILE A 49 1.27 4.64 -15.33
C ILE A 49 2.24 3.61 -15.93
N LEU A 50 3.27 4.03 -16.66
CA LEU A 50 4.30 3.12 -17.17
C LEU A 50 5.00 2.37 -16.05
N THR A 51 5.31 3.05 -14.94
CA THR A 51 5.87 2.41 -13.74
C THR A 51 4.95 1.33 -13.19
N GLN A 52 3.64 1.57 -13.16
CA GLN A 52 2.67 0.56 -12.76
C GLN A 52 2.64 -0.64 -13.72
N ILE A 53 2.68 -0.38 -15.02
CA ILE A 53 2.71 -1.44 -16.05
C ILE A 53 3.97 -2.31 -15.88
N TYR A 54 5.13 -1.69 -15.77
CA TYR A 54 6.41 -2.39 -15.60
C TYR A 54 6.48 -3.18 -14.29
N SER A 55 5.95 -2.62 -13.21
CA SER A 55 5.87 -3.32 -11.92
C SER A 55 4.99 -4.56 -12.04
N ARG A 56 3.83 -4.46 -12.69
CA ARG A 56 2.91 -5.59 -12.88
C ARG A 56 3.48 -6.69 -13.78
N SER A 57 4.26 -6.34 -14.79
CA SER A 57 4.88 -7.32 -15.70
C SER A 57 5.97 -8.17 -15.05
N LYS A 58 6.54 -7.69 -13.93
CA LYS A 58 7.64 -8.33 -13.20
C LYS A 58 7.25 -8.91 -11.85
N ILE A 59 5.97 -8.81 -11.45
CA ILE A 59 5.52 -9.26 -10.13
C ILE A 59 5.93 -10.71 -9.86
N ASP A 60 6.68 -10.94 -8.78
CA ASP A 60 6.87 -12.27 -8.22
C ASP A 60 5.65 -12.61 -7.35
N SER A 61 4.83 -13.54 -7.83
CA SER A 61 3.58 -13.96 -7.17
C SER A 61 3.78 -14.52 -5.75
N TYR A 62 5.00 -14.76 -5.35
CA TYR A 62 5.34 -15.33 -4.04
C TYR A 62 6.18 -14.40 -3.15
N THR A 63 6.56 -13.22 -3.63
CA THR A 63 7.29 -12.23 -2.82
C THR A 63 6.35 -11.19 -2.23
N ILE A 64 6.34 -11.08 -0.90
CA ILE A 64 5.53 -10.15 -0.13
C ILE A 64 6.44 -9.11 0.52
N GLY A 65 6.13 -7.84 0.31
CA GLY A 65 6.81 -6.73 0.96
C GLY A 65 6.35 -6.56 2.41
N VAL A 66 7.27 -6.26 3.31
CA VAL A 66 6.97 -6.00 4.72
C VAL A 66 7.64 -4.70 5.14
N ILE A 67 6.86 -3.71 5.59
CA ILE A 67 7.36 -2.42 6.05
C ILE A 67 6.94 -2.22 7.50
N LEU A 68 7.89 -2.31 8.42
CA LEU A 68 7.66 -2.24 9.86
C LEU A 68 8.71 -1.36 10.54
N PRO A 69 8.42 -0.77 11.71
CA PRO A 69 9.43 -0.10 12.53
C PRO A 69 10.28 -1.16 13.22
N LEU A 70 11.45 -1.46 12.69
CA LEU A 70 12.37 -2.48 13.22
C LEU A 70 13.53 -1.85 14.01
N SER A 71 13.48 -0.53 14.20
CA SER A 71 14.39 0.24 15.03
C SER A 71 13.66 1.27 15.89
N GLY A 72 14.36 1.84 16.87
CA GLY A 72 13.85 2.88 17.75
C GLY A 72 12.76 2.42 18.71
N ARG A 73 11.90 3.36 19.16
CA ARG A 73 10.93 3.12 20.24
C ARG A 73 9.87 2.06 19.93
N LEU A 74 9.60 1.79 18.68
CA LEU A 74 8.60 0.81 18.25
C LEU A 74 9.19 -0.53 17.79
N GLU A 75 10.49 -0.71 17.91
CA GLU A 75 11.24 -1.90 17.50
C GLU A 75 10.61 -3.20 18.01
N SER A 76 10.33 -3.28 19.31
CA SER A 76 9.72 -4.48 19.91
C SER A 76 8.38 -4.87 19.28
N ILE A 77 7.55 -3.88 18.94
CA ILE A 77 6.26 -4.11 18.26
C ILE A 77 6.51 -4.54 16.82
N GLY A 78 7.45 -3.90 16.15
CA GLY A 78 7.86 -4.24 14.78
C GLY A 78 8.29 -5.69 14.65
N TYR A 79 9.22 -6.14 15.49
CA TYR A 79 9.69 -7.54 15.47
C TYR A 79 8.61 -8.57 15.83
N LYS A 80 7.74 -8.27 16.80
CA LYS A 80 6.60 -9.15 17.12
C LYS A 80 5.65 -9.29 15.93
N THR A 81 5.38 -8.19 15.23
CA THR A 81 4.54 -8.20 14.03
C THR A 81 5.22 -8.97 12.90
N LEU A 82 6.53 -8.76 12.70
CA LEU A 82 7.32 -9.51 11.72
C LEU A 82 7.28 -11.02 11.98
N ALA A 83 7.49 -11.43 13.23
CA ALA A 83 7.42 -12.83 13.61
C ALA A 83 6.03 -13.45 13.32
N GLY A 84 4.95 -12.69 13.59
CA GLY A 84 3.59 -13.12 13.24
C GLY A 84 3.38 -13.29 11.72
N ILE A 85 3.90 -12.37 10.91
CA ILE A 85 3.86 -12.46 9.44
C ILE A 85 4.65 -13.67 8.96
N GLN A 86 5.88 -13.85 9.44
CA GLN A 86 6.75 -14.96 9.09
C GLN A 86 6.10 -16.31 9.40
N HIS A 87 5.49 -16.42 10.57
CA HIS A 87 4.75 -17.62 10.99
C HIS A 87 3.52 -17.88 10.10
N GLY A 88 2.73 -16.83 9.85
CA GLY A 88 1.50 -16.94 9.04
C GLY A 88 1.78 -17.32 7.59
N LEU A 89 2.91 -16.88 7.02
CA LEU A 89 3.32 -17.22 5.65
C LEU A 89 4.13 -18.54 5.59
N GLY A 90 4.50 -19.11 6.73
CA GLY A 90 5.29 -20.32 6.80
C GLY A 90 6.67 -20.18 6.15
N VAL A 91 7.28 -18.98 6.18
CA VAL A 91 8.55 -18.74 5.46
C VAL A 91 9.73 -19.56 5.95
N PHE A 92 9.61 -20.18 7.13
CA PHE A 92 10.61 -21.08 7.67
C PHE A 92 10.39 -22.55 7.25
N ASP A 93 9.27 -22.87 6.64
CA ASP A 93 8.97 -24.20 6.18
C ASP A 93 9.66 -24.45 4.83
N LYS A 94 10.37 -25.56 4.69
CA LYS A 94 11.05 -25.93 3.43
C LYS A 94 10.10 -26.03 2.24
N SER A 95 8.82 -26.28 2.46
CA SER A 95 7.77 -26.37 1.44
C SER A 95 7.14 -25.03 1.09
N SER A 96 7.41 -23.98 1.84
CA SER A 96 6.83 -22.64 1.58
C SER A 96 7.40 -22.07 0.27
N LYS A 97 6.47 -21.55 -0.54
CA LYS A 97 6.82 -20.78 -1.74
C LYS A 97 7.00 -19.30 -1.45
N PHE A 98 6.47 -18.83 -0.30
CA PHE A 98 6.50 -17.41 0.03
C PHE A 98 7.89 -16.95 0.45
N LYS A 99 8.23 -15.77 -0.05
CA LYS A 99 9.40 -14.97 0.33
C LYS A 99 8.93 -13.65 0.90
N ILE A 100 9.72 -13.06 1.77
CA ILE A 100 9.44 -11.72 2.28
C ILE A 100 10.62 -10.80 2.00
N ALA A 101 10.32 -9.61 1.50
CA ALA A 101 11.26 -8.49 1.40
C ALA A 101 10.94 -7.50 2.53
N VAL A 102 11.86 -7.35 3.48
CA VAL A 102 11.61 -6.60 4.72
C VAL A 102 12.38 -5.28 4.70
N ILE A 103 11.70 -4.18 4.99
CA ILE A 103 12.31 -2.85 5.13
C ILE A 103 11.92 -2.24 6.46
N ASP A 104 12.93 -1.70 7.18
CA ASP A 104 12.72 -0.89 8.36
C ASP A 104 12.20 0.49 7.97
N SER A 105 11.05 0.87 8.49
CA SER A 105 10.45 2.21 8.28
C SER A 105 10.97 3.25 9.26
N GLU A 106 11.70 2.85 10.29
CA GLU A 106 12.12 3.73 11.41
C GLU A 106 10.95 4.53 12.01
N ALA A 107 9.72 4.02 11.88
CA ALA A 107 8.49 4.74 12.18
C ALA A 107 8.34 6.10 11.47
N SER A 108 9.06 6.33 10.37
CA SER A 108 9.09 7.54 9.55
C SER A 108 8.18 7.40 8.32
N PRO A 109 7.21 8.32 8.11
CA PRO A 109 6.38 8.32 6.90
C PRO A 109 7.17 8.49 5.60
N ALA A 110 8.27 9.28 5.63
CA ALA A 110 9.10 9.53 4.45
C ALA A 110 9.86 8.27 4.03
N ILE A 111 10.51 7.58 4.98
CA ILE A 111 11.22 6.32 4.73
C ILE A 111 10.23 5.24 4.26
N ALA A 112 9.06 5.16 4.89
CA ALA A 112 8.05 4.20 4.51
C ALA A 112 7.54 4.39 3.06
N LYS A 113 7.40 5.63 2.60
CA LYS A 113 7.04 5.93 1.21
C LYS A 113 8.12 5.43 0.23
N GLN A 114 9.40 5.70 0.51
CA GLN A 114 10.52 5.20 -0.30
C GLN A 114 10.60 3.66 -0.27
N ALA A 115 10.30 3.05 0.89
CA ALA A 115 10.26 1.60 1.03
C ALA A 115 9.19 0.97 0.12
N VAL A 116 8.01 1.58 -0.03
CA VAL A 116 6.99 1.10 -0.98
C VAL A 116 7.53 1.13 -2.41
N GLU A 117 8.15 2.23 -2.83
CA GLU A 117 8.73 2.37 -4.18
C GLU A 117 9.77 1.28 -4.45
N LYS A 118 10.68 1.06 -3.50
CA LYS A 118 11.71 0.02 -3.61
C LYS A 118 11.11 -1.37 -3.72
N LEU A 119 10.21 -1.75 -2.82
CA LEU A 119 9.57 -3.05 -2.83
C LEU A 119 8.83 -3.35 -4.14
N VAL A 120 8.16 -2.34 -4.70
CA VAL A 120 7.38 -2.50 -5.94
C VAL A 120 8.30 -2.58 -7.16
N ILE A 121 9.30 -1.70 -7.24
CA ILE A 121 10.12 -1.53 -8.46
C ILE A 121 11.30 -2.52 -8.50
N GLU A 122 11.96 -2.74 -7.35
CA GLU A 122 13.16 -3.56 -7.28
C GLU A 122 12.85 -5.01 -6.89
N ASP A 123 12.03 -5.19 -5.82
CA ASP A 123 11.72 -6.50 -5.26
C ASP A 123 10.49 -7.17 -5.91
N ASN A 124 9.75 -6.44 -6.76
CA ASN A 124 8.61 -6.92 -7.54
C ASN A 124 7.52 -7.61 -6.70
N VAL A 125 7.24 -7.09 -5.51
CA VAL A 125 6.32 -7.70 -4.55
C VAL A 125 4.87 -7.69 -5.05
N ILE A 126 4.11 -8.76 -4.73
CA ILE A 126 2.68 -8.87 -5.08
C ILE A 126 1.79 -8.05 -4.14
N ALA A 127 2.20 -7.87 -2.89
CA ALA A 127 1.47 -7.11 -1.88
C ALA A 127 2.42 -6.58 -0.81
N ILE A 128 1.96 -5.59 -0.04
CA ILE A 128 2.73 -4.99 1.06
C ILE A 128 1.97 -5.16 2.38
N LEU A 129 2.65 -5.66 3.40
CA LEU A 129 2.17 -5.76 4.77
C LEU A 129 2.85 -4.71 5.66
N GLY A 130 2.06 -3.95 6.41
CA GLY A 130 2.57 -2.95 7.35
C GLY A 130 1.85 -1.60 7.21
N SER A 131 2.04 -0.63 8.05
CA SER A 131 2.81 -0.58 9.27
C SER A 131 1.86 -0.62 10.49
N VAL A 132 2.40 -0.55 11.71
CA VAL A 132 1.60 -0.51 12.95
C VAL A 132 1.29 0.92 13.41
N LYS A 133 2.07 1.94 13.00
CA LYS A 133 1.90 3.35 13.37
C LYS A 133 1.04 4.08 12.34
N GLY A 134 0.02 4.85 12.80
CA GLY A 134 -0.98 5.48 11.94
C GLY A 134 -0.42 6.33 10.79
N ALA A 135 0.46 7.30 11.09
CA ALA A 135 1.03 8.18 10.08
C ALA A 135 1.88 7.43 9.04
N THR A 136 2.67 6.44 9.49
CA THR A 136 3.48 5.60 8.61
C THR A 136 2.61 4.69 7.76
N SER A 137 1.57 4.08 8.34
CA SER A 137 0.60 3.25 7.60
C SER A 137 -0.12 4.06 6.53
N LEU A 138 -0.50 5.31 6.82
CA LEU A 138 -1.17 6.16 5.84
C LEU A 138 -0.24 6.55 4.68
N ALA A 139 1.04 6.78 4.95
CA ALA A 139 2.05 7.06 3.91
C ALA A 139 2.24 5.84 2.98
N ILE A 140 2.34 4.64 3.56
CA ILE A 140 2.38 3.37 2.81
C ILE A 140 1.12 3.22 1.96
N ALA A 141 -0.05 3.38 2.56
CA ALA A 141 -1.35 3.21 1.90
C ALA A 141 -1.50 4.13 0.68
N LYS A 142 -1.19 5.42 0.84
CA LYS A 142 -1.25 6.39 -0.27
C LYS A 142 -0.32 6.00 -1.41
N LYS A 143 0.91 5.60 -1.10
CA LYS A 143 1.88 5.23 -2.13
C LYS A 143 1.56 3.88 -2.78
N ALA A 144 1.11 2.91 -2.01
CA ALA A 144 0.66 1.62 -2.53
C ALA A 144 -0.57 1.77 -3.45
N GLN A 145 -1.53 2.63 -3.06
CA GLN A 145 -2.67 2.99 -3.91
C GLN A 145 -2.24 3.64 -5.22
N GLU A 146 -1.29 4.60 -5.16
CA GLU A 146 -0.73 5.27 -6.34
C GLU A 146 -0.09 4.28 -7.31
N LEU A 147 0.63 3.28 -6.80
CA LEU A 147 1.30 2.25 -7.60
C LEU A 147 0.42 1.04 -7.94
N GLY A 148 -0.83 1.00 -7.45
CA GLY A 148 -1.76 -0.09 -7.72
C GLY A 148 -1.37 -1.43 -7.08
N VAL A 149 -0.71 -1.40 -5.91
CA VAL A 149 -0.26 -2.58 -5.16
C VAL A 149 -1.08 -2.76 -3.90
N PRO A 150 -1.63 -3.96 -3.63
CA PRO A 150 -2.38 -4.22 -2.41
C PRO A 150 -1.55 -3.97 -1.15
N ASN A 151 -2.12 -3.21 -0.21
CA ASN A 151 -1.54 -2.96 1.10
C ASN A 151 -2.48 -3.40 2.23
N ILE A 152 -1.98 -4.17 3.17
CA ILE A 152 -2.68 -4.54 4.40
C ILE A 152 -1.97 -3.88 5.59
N GLY A 153 -2.59 -2.82 6.14
CA GLY A 153 -2.08 -2.11 7.30
C GLY A 153 -2.56 -2.70 8.62
N PHE A 154 -1.74 -2.57 9.66
CA PHE A 154 -2.03 -3.02 11.03
C PHE A 154 -2.36 -1.85 11.98
N SER A 155 -2.49 -0.65 11.44
CA SER A 155 -2.85 0.54 12.20
C SER A 155 -4.33 0.55 12.58
N LEU A 156 -4.63 1.12 13.76
CA LEU A 156 -5.98 1.35 14.26
C LEU A 156 -6.69 2.53 13.58
N SER A 157 -6.02 3.27 12.69
CA SER A 157 -6.58 4.45 12.02
C SER A 157 -7.77 4.08 11.14
N SER A 158 -8.88 4.79 11.31
CA SER A 158 -10.05 4.67 10.45
C SER A 158 -9.83 5.22 9.04
N GLU A 159 -8.86 6.13 8.88
CA GLU A 159 -8.54 6.78 7.60
C GLU A 159 -7.84 5.85 6.60
N LEU A 160 -7.32 4.72 7.07
CA LEU A 160 -6.50 3.85 6.23
C LEU A 160 -7.30 3.33 5.02
N THR A 161 -8.47 2.76 5.26
CA THR A 161 -9.28 2.08 4.23
C THR A 161 -10.04 3.03 3.30
N VAL A 162 -10.12 4.33 3.63
CA VAL A 162 -10.70 5.33 2.73
C VAL A 162 -9.67 5.90 1.74
N THR A 163 -8.41 5.44 1.81
CA THR A 163 -7.34 5.88 0.91
C THR A 163 -7.56 5.38 -0.53
N GLY A 164 -8.15 4.19 -0.70
CA GLY A 164 -8.48 3.63 -2.00
C GLY A 164 -8.66 2.11 -2.00
N ASP A 165 -8.95 1.56 -3.18
CA ASP A 165 -9.39 0.16 -3.38
C ASP A 165 -8.29 -0.88 -3.14
N TYR A 166 -7.02 -0.48 -3.18
CA TYR A 166 -5.88 -1.35 -2.90
C TYR A 166 -5.48 -1.36 -1.42
N VAL A 167 -6.23 -0.66 -0.54
CA VAL A 167 -5.85 -0.50 0.87
C VAL A 167 -6.81 -1.23 1.80
N PHE A 168 -6.26 -2.18 2.53
CA PHE A 168 -6.96 -3.02 3.49
C PHE A 168 -6.41 -2.79 4.90
N ARG A 169 -7.20 -3.15 5.91
CA ARG A 169 -6.81 -3.09 7.31
C ARG A 169 -7.08 -4.39 8.03
N ASN A 170 -6.07 -4.91 8.70
CA ASN A 170 -6.19 -6.05 9.60
C ASN A 170 -5.99 -5.60 11.07
N ALA A 171 -6.87 -4.67 11.51
CA ALA A 171 -6.92 -4.20 12.89
C ALA A 171 -8.31 -3.66 13.21
N LEU A 172 -8.75 -3.83 14.46
CA LEU A 172 -9.98 -3.22 14.95
C LEU A 172 -9.74 -1.73 15.25
N THR A 173 -10.60 -0.87 14.71
CA THR A 173 -10.53 0.57 15.06
C THR A 173 -10.91 0.81 16.52
N SER A 174 -10.41 1.88 17.11
CA SER A 174 -10.83 2.31 18.45
C SER A 174 -12.35 2.47 18.54
N HIS A 175 -12.99 3.00 17.50
CA HIS A 175 -14.45 3.11 17.45
C HIS A 175 -15.14 1.74 17.53
N MET A 176 -14.69 0.75 16.77
CA MET A 176 -15.25 -0.62 16.80
C MET A 176 -15.08 -1.25 18.18
N GLN A 177 -13.90 -1.09 18.79
CA GLN A 177 -13.61 -1.63 20.13
C GLN A 177 -14.52 -0.98 21.18
N VAL A 178 -14.60 0.33 21.22
CA VAL A 178 -15.46 1.07 22.17
C VAL A 178 -16.92 0.73 21.96
N LYS A 179 -17.42 0.74 20.72
CA LYS A 179 -18.80 0.37 20.40
C LYS A 179 -19.12 -1.04 20.92
N THR A 180 -18.31 -2.03 20.62
CA THR A 180 -18.53 -3.42 21.07
C THR A 180 -18.50 -3.52 22.58
N LEU A 181 -17.57 -2.85 23.25
CA LEU A 181 -17.46 -2.83 24.70
C LEU A 181 -18.75 -2.24 25.34
N VAL A 182 -19.16 -1.05 24.90
CA VAL A 182 -20.35 -0.37 25.43
C VAL A 182 -21.61 -1.21 25.17
N GLU A 183 -21.81 -1.70 23.95
CA GLU A 183 -22.97 -2.55 23.63
C GLU A 183 -23.01 -3.83 24.46
N THR A 184 -21.87 -4.47 24.70
CA THR A 184 -21.78 -5.66 25.54
C THR A 184 -22.13 -5.34 26.99
N CYS A 185 -21.60 -4.25 27.54
CA CYS A 185 -21.90 -3.79 28.89
C CYS A 185 -23.38 -3.48 29.06
N MET A 186 -24.00 -2.84 28.08
CA MET A 186 -25.44 -2.52 28.14
C MET A 186 -26.32 -3.76 27.98
N LYS A 187 -26.08 -4.57 26.94
CA LYS A 187 -26.96 -5.69 26.58
C LYS A 187 -26.77 -6.91 27.51
N LYS A 188 -25.53 -7.25 27.86
CA LYS A 188 -25.22 -8.45 28.65
C LYS A 188 -25.23 -8.20 30.14
N TYR A 189 -24.77 -7.03 30.60
CA TYR A 189 -24.58 -6.73 32.01
C TYR A 189 -25.56 -5.68 32.54
N GLY A 190 -26.40 -5.07 31.70
CA GLY A 190 -27.42 -4.10 32.09
C GLY A 190 -26.86 -2.74 32.56
N HIS A 191 -25.58 -2.44 32.29
CA HIS A 191 -24.95 -1.19 32.70
C HIS A 191 -25.56 -0.01 31.92
N LYS A 192 -25.88 1.08 32.63
CA LYS A 192 -26.47 2.28 32.04
C LYS A 192 -25.57 3.52 32.17
N ASN A 193 -24.62 3.47 33.08
CA ASN A 193 -23.73 4.59 33.36
C ASN A 193 -22.27 4.18 33.03
N PHE A 194 -21.54 5.05 32.37
CA PHE A 194 -20.15 4.86 31.96
C PHE A 194 -19.33 6.05 32.42
N ALA A 195 -18.11 5.77 32.90
CA ALA A 195 -17.12 6.79 33.19
C ALA A 195 -15.93 6.61 32.25
N ILE A 196 -15.34 7.72 31.81
CA ILE A 196 -14.15 7.73 30.96
C ILE A 196 -13.02 8.36 31.76
N LEU A 197 -11.93 7.60 31.92
CA LEU A 197 -10.68 8.08 32.44
C LEU A 197 -9.72 8.30 31.27
N TYR A 198 -9.17 9.50 31.15
CA TYR A 198 -8.20 9.85 30.11
C TYR A 198 -7.00 10.60 30.72
N PRO A 199 -5.78 10.48 30.15
CA PRO A 199 -4.59 11.17 30.63
C PRO A 199 -4.64 12.67 30.39
#